data_0b2d46ee276870e22c6b2f322c6117ee
#
_entry.id   0b2d46ee276870e22c6b2f322c6117ee
#
_cell.length_a   1.000
_cell.length_b   1.000
_cell.length_c   1.000
_cell.angle_alpha   90.00
_cell.angle_beta   90.00
_cell.angle_gamma   90.00
#
_symmetry.space_group_name_H-M   'P 1'
#
loop_
_entity.id
_entity.type
_entity.pdbx_description
1 polymer ?
#
loop_
_entity_poly.entity_id
_entity_poly.type
_entity_poly.pdbx_seq_one_letter_code
_entity_poly.pdbx_strand_id
1 'polypeptide(L)'
;MATIICKRNRFNVVYSYYDEAGKRHQKWEAFSTMPEAKQRKSEIEYKQQLGSFTIPTCNTLNELLKEYVSLYGKTKWAINGYSSNTGLIRHYIAPKLGELRLKEITPRVLEMFYQGLLKTPAVPLMTDKKYRQTGKFVQPPTIRKIHNLLHSAFKQAQKWELIEKNPAEFATLPKYEMKERNIWDSQTLFHAIDCCEDERLKLCLNLAFSCSLRIGELLGLTWDCVDISEESIATGKAHIVVNKQLQRVNKRSMEATDSKDVLTTFPEIGLQNNTVLILKKPKTRASIRKIFLPKTVAENLTKWKMEQDFLCEKRKINLPLVIRFPCYFPKSMVK
;
A
#
# COMPACT_ATOMS: atom_id res chain seq x y z
N MET A 1 33.88 -20.30 20.28
CA MET A 1 35.19 -19.66 19.93
C MET A 1 35.31 -19.58 18.42
N ALA A 2 35.83 -18.47 17.94
CA ALA A 2 36.12 -18.27 16.52
C ALA A 2 37.59 -18.55 16.24
N THR A 3 37.92 -19.14 15.08
CA THR A 3 39.30 -19.50 14.70
C THR A 3 39.60 -18.88 13.31
N ILE A 4 40.85 -18.44 13.12
CA ILE A 4 41.29 -17.94 11.78
C ILE A 4 42.05 -19.07 11.10
N ILE A 5 41.64 -19.43 9.89
CA ILE A 5 42.28 -20.45 9.05
C ILE A 5 42.75 -19.82 7.74
N CYS A 6 44.04 -19.93 7.43
CA CYS A 6 44.54 -19.48 6.14
C CYS A 6 44.37 -20.59 5.08
N LYS A 7 43.60 -20.33 4.03
CA LYS A 7 43.38 -21.28 2.93
C LYS A 7 43.27 -20.56 1.60
N ARG A 8 44.02 -21.04 0.60
CA ARG A 8 44.04 -20.46 -0.77
C ARG A 8 44.30 -18.95 -0.79
N ASN A 9 45.30 -18.50 -0.04
CA ASN A 9 45.73 -17.09 0.06
C ASN A 9 44.65 -16.13 0.61
N ARG A 10 43.66 -16.67 1.39
CA ARG A 10 42.63 -15.90 2.09
C ARG A 10 42.60 -16.30 3.56
N PHE A 11 42.25 -15.33 4.41
CA PHE A 11 42.09 -15.52 5.84
C PHE A 11 40.62 -15.79 6.13
N ASN A 12 40.31 -17.03 6.60
CA ASN A 12 38.92 -17.42 6.87
C ASN A 12 38.70 -17.42 8.38
N VAL A 13 37.71 -16.67 8.84
CA VAL A 13 37.20 -16.74 10.22
C VAL A 13 36.15 -17.82 10.28
N VAL A 14 36.41 -18.86 11.09
CA VAL A 14 35.50 -20.01 11.25
C VAL A 14 34.92 -19.99 12.66
N TYR A 15 33.60 -20.07 12.78
CA TYR A 15 32.90 -20.10 14.07
C TYR A 15 31.67 -20.98 14.02
N SER A 16 31.30 -21.50 15.20
CA SER A 16 30.10 -22.32 15.33
C SER A 16 28.93 -21.51 15.87
N TYR A 17 27.72 -21.86 15.40
CA TYR A 17 26.47 -21.32 15.88
C TYR A 17 25.42 -22.44 15.98
N TYR A 18 24.33 -22.16 16.69
CA TYR A 18 23.18 -23.05 16.80
C TYR A 18 22.00 -22.44 16.06
N ASP A 19 21.25 -23.23 15.29
CA ASP A 19 19.99 -22.82 14.68
C ASP A 19 18.83 -22.86 15.69
N GLU A 20 17.63 -22.44 15.25
CA GLU A 20 16.42 -22.44 16.08
C GLU A 20 16.02 -23.83 16.59
N ALA A 21 16.48 -24.90 15.93
CA ALA A 21 16.27 -26.27 16.33
C ALA A 21 17.38 -26.80 17.28
N GLY A 22 18.33 -25.93 17.69
CA GLY A 22 19.44 -26.29 18.57
C GLY A 22 20.57 -27.09 17.88
N LYS A 23 20.56 -27.20 16.54
CA LYS A 23 21.60 -27.92 15.79
C LYS A 23 22.80 -27.03 15.55
N ARG A 24 24.00 -27.57 15.82
CA ARG A 24 25.26 -26.85 15.62
C ARG A 24 25.67 -26.80 14.15
N HIS A 25 25.95 -25.58 13.67
CA HIS A 25 26.48 -25.32 12.34
C HIS A 25 27.81 -24.57 12.41
N GLN A 26 28.59 -24.60 11.33
CA GLN A 26 29.82 -23.81 11.17
C GLN A 26 29.67 -22.84 10.05
N LYS A 27 30.11 -21.59 10.26
CA LYS A 27 30.16 -20.54 9.22
C LYS A 27 31.62 -20.17 8.96
N TRP A 28 31.91 -19.94 7.66
CA TRP A 28 33.21 -19.54 7.16
C TRP A 28 33.07 -18.18 6.51
N GLU A 29 33.81 -17.19 6.99
CA GLU A 29 33.86 -15.84 6.41
C GLU A 29 35.28 -15.57 5.92
N ALA A 30 35.46 -15.33 4.60
CA ALA A 30 36.75 -15.12 3.96
C ALA A 30 37.11 -13.63 3.90
N PHE A 31 38.33 -13.28 4.30
CA PHE A 31 38.87 -11.93 4.29
C PHE A 31 40.17 -11.88 3.45
N SER A 32 40.42 -10.73 2.87
CA SER A 32 41.61 -10.50 2.03
C SER A 32 42.85 -10.21 2.88
N THR A 33 42.68 -9.66 4.09
CA THR A 33 43.77 -9.28 4.98
C THR A 33 43.64 -9.91 6.37
N MET A 34 44.78 -10.17 7.00
CA MET A 34 44.86 -10.69 8.36
C MET A 34 44.29 -9.73 9.42
N PRO A 35 44.50 -8.39 9.35
CA PRO A 35 43.88 -7.45 10.27
C PRO A 35 42.35 -7.51 10.26
N GLU A 36 41.73 -7.56 9.07
CA GLU A 36 40.24 -7.69 8.94
C GLU A 36 39.74 -8.99 9.58
N ALA A 37 40.42 -10.10 9.35
CA ALA A 37 40.07 -11.38 9.95
C ALA A 37 40.21 -11.36 11.49
N LYS A 38 41.23 -10.74 12.03
CA LYS A 38 41.42 -10.57 13.48
C LYS A 38 40.33 -9.68 14.08
N GLN A 39 40.03 -8.56 13.46
CA GLN A 39 38.96 -7.66 13.91
C GLN A 39 37.61 -8.41 13.96
N ARG A 40 37.29 -9.13 12.89
CA ARG A 40 36.06 -9.92 12.82
C ARG A 40 36.01 -11.03 13.87
N LYS A 41 37.12 -11.72 14.10
CA LYS A 41 37.22 -12.72 15.17
C LYS A 41 36.91 -12.12 16.53
N SER A 42 37.54 -11.00 16.88
CA SER A 42 37.35 -10.32 18.17
C SER A 42 35.90 -9.83 18.33
N GLU A 43 35.28 -9.33 17.27
CA GLU A 43 33.86 -8.93 17.26
C GLU A 43 32.93 -10.12 17.57
N ILE A 44 33.18 -11.27 16.92
CA ILE A 44 32.39 -12.48 17.12
C ILE A 44 32.54 -12.99 18.57
N GLU A 45 33.77 -13.05 19.07
CA GLU A 45 34.06 -13.53 20.44
C GLU A 45 33.45 -12.61 21.48
N TYR A 46 33.51 -11.29 21.29
CA TYR A 46 32.87 -10.31 22.15
C TYR A 46 31.35 -10.48 22.19
N LYS A 47 30.68 -10.60 21.01
CA LYS A 47 29.25 -10.84 20.92
C LYS A 47 28.83 -12.20 21.49
N GLN A 48 29.65 -13.24 21.34
CA GLN A 48 29.41 -14.54 21.94
C GLN A 48 29.49 -14.48 23.49
N GLN A 49 30.42 -13.72 24.05
CA GLN A 49 30.56 -13.50 25.50
C GLN A 49 29.35 -12.74 26.06
N LEU A 50 28.80 -11.78 25.32
CA LEU A 50 27.60 -11.03 25.74
C LEU A 50 26.30 -11.82 25.52
N GLY A 51 26.35 -13.04 24.98
CA GLY A 51 25.13 -13.82 24.64
C GLY A 51 24.29 -13.22 23.53
N SER A 52 24.78 -12.14 22.88
CA SER A 52 24.07 -11.39 21.83
C SER A 52 24.49 -11.78 20.41
N PHE A 53 25.17 -12.93 20.27
CA PHE A 53 25.65 -13.37 18.96
C PHE A 53 24.52 -14.05 18.17
N THR A 54 23.86 -13.25 17.36
CA THR A 54 22.92 -13.72 16.32
C THR A 54 23.64 -13.69 14.97
N ILE A 55 23.46 -14.75 14.19
CA ILE A 55 23.92 -14.72 12.78
C ILE A 55 22.90 -13.94 11.98
N PRO A 56 23.30 -12.88 11.29
CA PRO A 56 22.38 -12.22 10.38
C PRO A 56 21.87 -13.24 9.37
N THR A 57 20.58 -13.54 9.38
CA THR A 57 19.91 -14.37 8.38
C THR A 57 19.91 -13.66 7.03
N CYS A 58 19.99 -12.32 7.05
CA CYS A 58 20.03 -11.46 5.87
C CYS A 58 21.37 -10.75 5.76
N ASN A 59 22.09 -10.91 4.66
CA ASN A 59 23.32 -10.18 4.35
C ASN A 59 23.10 -9.01 3.40
N THR A 60 22.15 -9.13 2.45
CA THR A 60 21.87 -8.13 1.42
C THR A 60 20.53 -7.43 1.68
N LEU A 61 20.34 -6.27 1.05
CA LEU A 61 19.05 -5.57 1.14
C LEU A 61 17.91 -6.37 0.52
N ASN A 62 18.15 -7.11 -0.54
CA ASN A 62 17.13 -7.97 -1.17
C ASN A 62 16.63 -9.05 -0.20
N GLU A 63 17.52 -9.68 0.54
CA GLU A 63 17.18 -10.70 1.55
C GLU A 63 16.34 -10.06 2.66
N LEU A 64 16.79 -8.93 3.21
CA LEU A 64 16.02 -8.18 4.22
C LEU A 64 14.62 -7.81 3.73
N LEU A 65 14.50 -7.26 2.51
CA LEU A 65 13.21 -6.83 1.98
C LEU A 65 12.28 -8.00 1.70
N LYS A 66 12.79 -9.15 1.26
CA LYS A 66 12.00 -10.38 1.09
C LYS A 66 11.44 -10.85 2.42
N GLU A 67 12.26 -10.91 3.45
CA GLU A 67 11.86 -11.32 4.80
C GLU A 67 10.88 -10.30 5.41
N TYR A 68 11.17 -9.00 5.30
CA TYR A 68 10.30 -7.92 5.76
C TYR A 68 8.92 -7.96 5.09
N VAL A 69 8.84 -8.19 3.78
CA VAL A 69 7.57 -8.34 3.07
C VAL A 69 6.83 -9.61 3.51
N SER A 70 7.55 -10.70 3.70
CA SER A 70 6.96 -11.99 4.09
C SER A 70 6.37 -11.96 5.50
N LEU A 71 7.14 -11.51 6.48
CA LEU A 71 6.76 -11.55 7.90
C LEU A 71 5.91 -10.34 8.31
N TYR A 72 6.23 -9.17 7.80
CA TYR A 72 5.57 -7.92 8.18
C TYR A 72 4.58 -7.41 7.13
N GLY A 73 4.99 -7.38 5.86
CA GLY A 73 4.20 -6.79 4.79
C GLY A 73 2.85 -7.49 4.59
N LYS A 74 2.84 -8.82 4.54
CA LYS A 74 1.60 -9.61 4.36
C LYS A 74 0.61 -9.41 5.51
N THR A 75 1.11 -9.29 6.74
CA THR A 75 0.26 -9.21 7.94
C THR A 75 -0.21 -7.79 8.28
N LYS A 76 0.61 -6.76 8.00
CA LYS A 76 0.37 -5.38 8.43
C LYS A 76 -0.11 -4.44 7.34
N TRP A 77 0.23 -4.70 6.07
CA TRP A 77 -0.16 -3.79 5.01
C TRP A 77 -1.58 -4.08 4.51
N ALA A 78 -2.29 -3.02 4.14
CA ALA A 78 -3.51 -3.14 3.35
C ALA A 78 -3.17 -3.59 1.92
N ILE A 79 -4.12 -4.23 1.22
CA ILE A 79 -3.92 -4.82 -0.12
C ILE A 79 -3.23 -3.87 -1.10
N ASN A 80 -3.71 -2.62 -1.23
CA ASN A 80 -3.08 -1.62 -2.13
C ASN A 80 -1.72 -1.13 -1.60
N GLY A 81 -1.52 -1.11 -0.27
CA GLY A 81 -0.23 -0.83 0.34
C GLY A 81 0.80 -1.91 -0.02
N TYR A 82 0.39 -3.17 0.07
CA TYR A 82 1.22 -4.31 -0.34
C TYR A 82 1.61 -4.22 -1.82
N SER A 83 0.63 -4.00 -2.71
CA SER A 83 0.88 -3.83 -4.14
C SER A 83 1.83 -2.66 -4.44
N SER A 84 1.61 -1.51 -3.80
CA SER A 84 2.45 -0.32 -3.97
C SER A 84 3.88 -0.55 -3.48
N ASN A 85 4.05 -1.06 -2.26
CA ASN A 85 5.36 -1.26 -1.65
C ASN A 85 6.18 -2.33 -2.39
N THR A 86 5.57 -3.45 -2.77
CA THR A 86 6.24 -4.48 -3.58
C THR A 86 6.60 -3.97 -4.98
N GLY A 87 5.77 -3.09 -5.55
CA GLY A 87 6.08 -2.38 -6.79
C GLY A 87 7.29 -1.46 -6.65
N LEU A 88 7.37 -0.66 -5.58
CA LEU A 88 8.53 0.20 -5.30
C LEU A 88 9.82 -0.61 -5.11
N ILE A 89 9.75 -1.72 -4.37
CA ILE A 89 10.89 -2.62 -4.20
C ILE A 89 11.37 -3.14 -5.56
N ARG A 90 10.47 -3.73 -6.34
CA ARG A 90 10.80 -4.38 -7.61
C ARG A 90 11.35 -3.41 -8.67
N HIS A 91 10.76 -2.21 -8.78
CA HIS A 91 11.09 -1.29 -9.88
C HIS A 91 12.21 -0.32 -9.56
N TYR A 92 12.40 0.05 -8.29
CA TYR A 92 13.34 1.11 -7.93
C TYR A 92 14.43 0.68 -6.96
N ILE A 93 14.07 -0.10 -5.91
CA ILE A 93 15.03 -0.41 -4.83
C ILE A 93 15.91 -1.60 -5.21
N ALA A 94 15.32 -2.75 -5.52
CA ALA A 94 16.03 -3.99 -5.79
C ALA A 94 17.07 -3.87 -6.93
N PRO A 95 16.77 -3.19 -8.08
CA PRO A 95 17.74 -3.07 -9.17
C PRO A 95 18.96 -2.21 -8.85
N LYS A 96 18.89 -1.33 -7.85
CA LYS A 96 19.95 -0.36 -7.53
C LYS A 96 20.68 -0.67 -6.22
N LEU A 97 19.95 -1.10 -5.20
CA LEU A 97 20.49 -1.32 -3.87
C LEU A 97 20.42 -2.78 -3.41
N GLY A 98 19.66 -3.63 -4.12
CA GLY A 98 19.30 -4.96 -3.65
C GLY A 98 20.48 -5.86 -3.30
N GLU A 99 21.55 -5.81 -4.11
CA GLU A 99 22.74 -6.66 -3.94
C GLU A 99 23.77 -6.09 -2.93
N LEU A 100 23.57 -4.84 -2.48
CA LEU A 100 24.44 -4.25 -1.46
C LEU A 100 24.25 -4.96 -0.11
N ARG A 101 25.34 -5.17 0.58
CA ARG A 101 25.33 -5.69 1.95
C ARG A 101 24.72 -4.63 2.89
N LEU A 102 23.98 -5.06 3.90
CA LEU A 102 23.32 -4.15 4.85
C LEU A 102 24.31 -3.14 5.47
N LYS A 103 25.52 -3.57 5.79
CA LYS A 103 26.59 -2.72 6.33
C LYS A 103 27.16 -1.68 5.36
N GLU A 104 26.98 -1.88 4.07
CA GLU A 104 27.44 -0.95 3.02
C GLU A 104 26.41 0.16 2.76
N ILE A 105 25.18 -0.01 3.23
CA ILE A 105 24.11 0.98 3.06
C ILE A 105 24.25 2.05 4.14
N THR A 106 24.89 3.14 3.76
CA THR A 106 25.07 4.32 4.61
C THR A 106 24.06 5.41 4.25
N PRO A 107 23.82 6.44 5.10
CA PRO A 107 23.00 7.60 4.74
C PRO A 107 23.42 8.23 3.41
N ARG A 108 24.75 8.37 3.18
CA ARG A 108 25.31 8.90 1.92
C ARG A 108 24.92 8.06 0.70
N VAL A 109 24.95 6.72 0.82
CA VAL A 109 24.53 5.82 -0.28
C VAL A 109 23.06 6.02 -0.60
N LEU A 110 22.20 6.18 0.42
CA LEU A 110 20.79 6.47 0.22
C LEU A 110 20.54 7.83 -0.42
N GLU A 111 21.27 8.86 -0.03
CA GLU A 111 21.18 10.20 -0.64
C GLU A 111 21.59 10.17 -2.12
N MET A 112 22.69 9.50 -2.44
CA MET A 112 23.12 9.30 -3.84
C MET A 112 22.05 8.53 -4.64
N PHE A 113 21.46 7.51 -4.05
CA PHE A 113 20.36 6.76 -4.65
C PHE A 113 19.14 7.66 -4.92
N TYR A 114 18.74 8.51 -3.96
CA TYR A 114 17.62 9.43 -4.16
C TYR A 114 17.88 10.46 -5.26
N GLN A 115 19.09 10.99 -5.34
CA GLN A 115 19.50 11.89 -6.44
C GLN A 115 19.47 11.17 -7.78
N GLY A 116 19.92 9.92 -7.82
CA GLY A 116 19.86 9.08 -9.02
C GLY A 116 18.42 8.79 -9.47
N LEU A 117 17.48 8.65 -8.54
CA LEU A 117 16.06 8.43 -8.85
C LEU A 117 15.42 9.63 -9.56
N LEU A 118 15.83 10.87 -9.25
CA LEU A 118 15.32 12.07 -9.94
C LEU A 118 15.61 12.05 -11.45
N LYS A 119 16.65 11.32 -11.86
CA LYS A 119 17.06 11.14 -13.27
C LYS A 119 16.56 9.79 -13.85
N THR A 120 15.86 8.99 -13.07
CA THR A 120 15.33 7.69 -13.50
C THR A 120 13.94 7.87 -14.08
N PRO A 121 13.64 7.31 -15.28
CA PRO A 121 12.28 7.32 -15.81
C PRO A 121 11.29 6.69 -14.86
N ALA A 122 10.11 7.30 -14.72
CA ALA A 122 9.03 6.72 -13.95
C ALA A 122 8.52 5.44 -14.64
N VAL A 123 8.10 4.46 -13.84
CA VAL A 123 7.53 3.23 -14.37
C VAL A 123 6.33 3.55 -15.27
N PRO A 124 6.27 2.97 -16.49
CA PRO A 124 5.16 3.21 -17.41
C PRO A 124 3.82 2.84 -16.78
N LEU A 125 2.81 3.68 -17.01
CA LEU A 125 1.43 3.33 -16.68
C LEU A 125 0.90 2.32 -17.69
N MET A 126 0.30 1.24 -17.20
CA MET A 126 -0.40 0.28 -18.04
C MET A 126 -1.81 0.81 -18.31
N THR A 127 -2.02 1.35 -19.52
CA THR A 127 -3.33 1.80 -20.01
C THR A 127 -3.72 0.95 -21.21
N ASP A 128 -4.96 0.45 -21.24
CA ASP A 128 -5.57 -0.26 -22.38
C ASP A 128 -4.67 -1.29 -23.08
N LYS A 129 -4.05 -2.18 -22.29
CA LYS A 129 -3.14 -3.25 -22.75
C LYS A 129 -1.79 -2.76 -23.32
N LYS A 130 -1.47 -1.47 -23.30
CA LYS A 130 -0.18 -0.93 -23.74
C LYS A 130 0.54 -0.22 -22.59
N TYR A 131 1.85 -0.45 -22.48
CA TYR A 131 2.71 0.34 -21.62
C TYR A 131 2.92 1.72 -22.25
N ARG A 132 2.33 2.77 -21.67
CA ARG A 132 2.55 4.14 -22.08
C ARG A 132 3.66 4.74 -21.22
N GLN A 133 4.81 4.99 -21.82
CA GLN A 133 5.85 5.79 -21.16
C GLN A 133 5.30 7.19 -20.93
N THR A 134 5.35 7.66 -19.68
CA THR A 134 4.86 8.98 -19.31
C THR A 134 5.79 10.10 -19.72
N GLY A 135 7.03 9.79 -20.15
CA GLY A 135 8.10 10.75 -20.39
C GLY A 135 8.57 11.51 -19.13
N LYS A 136 8.05 11.12 -17.97
CA LYS A 136 8.35 11.79 -16.70
C LYS A 136 9.37 10.99 -15.90
N PHE A 137 10.23 11.71 -15.17
CA PHE A 137 11.14 11.13 -14.19
C PHE A 137 10.43 10.88 -12.86
N VAL A 138 11.06 10.07 -11.99
CA VAL A 138 10.58 9.82 -10.64
C VAL A 138 10.51 11.14 -9.85
N GLN A 139 9.33 11.44 -9.33
CA GLN A 139 9.08 12.69 -8.61
C GLN A 139 9.40 12.57 -7.12
N PRO A 140 9.78 13.67 -6.43
CA PRO A 140 10.11 13.67 -5.01
C PRO A 140 9.07 13.00 -4.09
N PRO A 141 7.74 13.10 -4.31
CA PRO A 141 6.77 12.35 -3.52
C PRO A 141 6.91 10.82 -3.62
N THR A 142 7.35 10.31 -4.77
CA THR A 142 7.63 8.87 -4.92
C THR A 142 8.92 8.49 -4.18
N ILE A 143 9.94 9.33 -4.23
CA ILE A 143 11.19 9.14 -3.47
C ILE A 143 10.90 9.13 -1.98
N ARG A 144 10.03 10.01 -1.48
CA ARG A 144 9.58 10.01 -0.08
C ARG A 144 8.88 8.70 0.31
N LYS A 145 8.06 8.11 -0.57
CA LYS A 145 7.46 6.79 -0.33
C LYS A 145 8.51 5.68 -0.27
N ILE A 146 9.50 5.71 -1.16
CA ILE A 146 10.63 4.76 -1.15
C ILE A 146 11.43 4.91 0.15
N HIS A 147 11.76 6.13 0.55
CA HIS A 147 12.44 6.40 1.81
C HIS A 147 11.67 5.86 3.02
N ASN A 148 10.36 6.15 3.12
CA ASN A 148 9.53 5.68 4.22
C ASN A 148 9.48 4.14 4.29
N LEU A 149 9.46 3.48 3.13
CA LEU A 149 9.51 2.02 3.05
C LEU A 149 10.86 1.48 3.54
N LEU A 150 11.98 2.04 3.06
CA LEU A 150 13.33 1.69 3.50
C LEU A 150 13.54 1.97 4.99
N HIS A 151 13.12 3.14 5.47
CA HIS A 151 13.18 3.51 6.88
C HIS A 151 12.43 2.50 7.77
N SER A 152 11.23 2.10 7.35
CA SER A 152 10.44 1.11 8.08
C SER A 152 11.07 -0.29 8.05
N ALA A 153 11.64 -0.71 6.91
CA ALA A 153 12.34 -1.99 6.79
C ALA A 153 13.63 -2.01 7.65
N PHE A 154 14.44 -0.95 7.62
CA PHE A 154 15.63 -0.85 8.46
C PHE A 154 15.29 -0.74 9.96
N LYS A 155 14.21 -0.04 10.32
CA LYS A 155 13.72 -0.04 11.71
C LYS A 155 13.32 -1.44 12.18
N GLN A 156 12.75 -2.24 11.28
CA GLN A 156 12.45 -3.64 11.59
C GLN A 156 13.73 -4.48 11.67
N ALA A 157 14.71 -4.24 10.78
CA ALA A 157 16.02 -4.89 10.81
C ALA A 157 16.78 -4.59 12.12
N GLN A 158 16.67 -3.38 12.68
CA GLN A 158 17.20 -3.07 14.02
C GLN A 158 16.53 -3.92 15.11
N LYS A 159 15.20 -4.08 15.05
CA LYS A 159 14.46 -4.93 16.00
C LYS A 159 14.83 -6.42 15.89
N TRP A 160 15.24 -6.84 14.70
CA TRP A 160 15.76 -8.19 14.44
C TRP A 160 17.26 -8.30 14.71
N GLU A 161 17.89 -7.23 15.22
CA GLU A 161 19.34 -7.17 15.52
C GLU A 161 20.26 -7.44 14.32
N LEU A 162 19.73 -7.24 13.10
CA LEU A 162 20.51 -7.41 11.86
C LEU A 162 21.43 -6.21 11.59
N ILE A 163 21.05 -5.03 12.08
CA ILE A 163 21.81 -3.77 11.97
C ILE A 163 21.72 -2.99 13.29
N GLU A 164 22.77 -2.25 13.61
CA GLU A 164 22.83 -1.43 14.83
C GLU A 164 22.09 -0.10 14.69
N LYS A 165 22.21 0.55 13.52
CA LYS A 165 21.63 1.86 13.23
C LYS A 165 20.82 1.82 11.95
N ASN A 166 19.75 2.63 11.91
CA ASN A 166 18.94 2.79 10.72
C ASN A 166 19.57 3.82 9.77
N PRO A 167 20.13 3.42 8.60
CA PRO A 167 20.77 4.37 7.71
C PRO A 167 19.82 5.39 7.08
N ALA A 168 18.51 5.08 7.01
CA ALA A 168 17.54 5.99 6.46
C ALA A 168 17.12 7.11 7.44
N GLU A 169 17.44 7.00 8.73
CA GLU A 169 17.07 7.99 9.74
C GLU A 169 17.77 9.34 9.50
N PHE A 170 19.01 9.30 9.03
CA PHE A 170 19.84 10.48 8.81
C PHE A 170 19.97 10.87 7.33
N ALA A 171 19.31 10.14 6.42
CA ALA A 171 19.38 10.43 4.99
C ALA A 171 18.48 11.60 4.60
N THR A 172 19.06 12.61 3.94
CA THR A 172 18.36 13.81 3.48
C THR A 172 17.56 13.53 2.22
N LEU A 173 16.31 13.95 2.21
CA LEU A 173 15.43 13.83 1.06
C LEU A 173 15.52 15.03 0.12
N PRO A 174 15.30 14.84 -1.20
CA PRO A 174 15.14 15.95 -2.13
C PRO A 174 14.01 16.89 -1.71
N LYS A 175 14.25 18.20 -1.81
CA LYS A 175 13.22 19.21 -1.53
C LYS A 175 12.03 19.03 -2.48
N TYR A 176 10.84 19.23 -1.97
CA TYR A 176 9.60 19.21 -2.73
C TYR A 176 8.66 20.28 -2.23
N GLU A 177 8.31 21.17 -3.12
CA GLU A 177 7.25 22.17 -2.87
C GLU A 177 5.92 21.58 -3.31
N MET A 178 5.00 21.48 -2.39
CA MET A 178 3.66 20.99 -2.66
C MET A 178 2.90 22.06 -3.41
N LYS A 179 2.48 21.76 -4.64
CA LYS A 179 1.58 22.66 -5.39
C LYS A 179 0.25 22.72 -4.67
N GLU A 180 -0.23 23.93 -4.42
CA GLU A 180 -1.59 24.14 -3.94
C GLU A 180 -2.59 23.58 -4.95
N ARG A 181 -3.63 22.97 -4.44
CA ARG A 181 -4.74 22.47 -5.27
C ARG A 181 -5.86 23.47 -5.21
N ASN A 182 -6.41 23.81 -6.37
CA ASN A 182 -7.64 24.58 -6.42
C ASN A 182 -8.77 23.75 -5.81
N ILE A 183 -9.43 24.29 -4.82
CA ILE A 183 -10.61 23.72 -4.17
C ILE A 183 -11.80 24.49 -4.72
N TRP A 184 -12.84 23.77 -5.12
CA TRP A 184 -14.08 24.38 -5.56
C TRP A 184 -14.76 25.06 -4.38
N ASP A 185 -15.19 26.28 -4.57
CA ASP A 185 -16.10 26.96 -3.68
C ASP A 185 -17.55 26.52 -3.91
N SER A 186 -18.47 27.01 -3.11
CA SER A 186 -19.88 26.65 -3.22
C SER A 186 -20.51 27.10 -4.55
N GLN A 187 -20.11 28.25 -5.08
CA GLN A 187 -20.65 28.78 -6.35
C GLN A 187 -20.23 27.88 -7.52
N THR A 188 -18.95 27.53 -7.60
CA THR A 188 -18.42 26.59 -8.59
C THR A 188 -19.11 25.23 -8.52
N LEU A 189 -19.36 24.74 -7.30
CA LEU A 189 -20.05 23.47 -7.11
C LEU A 189 -21.49 23.52 -7.61
N PHE A 190 -22.27 24.54 -7.20
CA PHE A 190 -23.66 24.66 -7.62
C PHE A 190 -23.75 24.79 -9.14
N HIS A 191 -22.90 25.63 -9.75
CA HIS A 191 -22.82 25.72 -11.18
C HIS A 191 -22.53 24.40 -11.89
N ALA A 192 -21.57 23.61 -11.32
CA ALA A 192 -21.25 22.28 -11.85
C ALA A 192 -22.42 21.28 -11.74
N ILE A 193 -23.22 21.36 -10.66
CA ILE A 193 -24.42 20.56 -10.46
C ILE A 193 -25.50 20.96 -11.47
N ASP A 194 -25.71 22.26 -11.70
CA ASP A 194 -26.73 22.77 -12.62
C ASP A 194 -26.39 22.40 -14.08
N CYS A 195 -25.11 22.46 -14.45
CA CYS A 195 -24.66 22.08 -15.79
C CYS A 195 -24.55 20.56 -16.01
N CYS A 196 -24.69 19.75 -14.98
CA CYS A 196 -24.56 18.30 -15.07
C CYS A 196 -25.87 17.68 -15.57
N GLU A 197 -25.82 16.89 -16.64
CA GLU A 197 -26.99 16.17 -17.17
C GLU A 197 -27.16 14.76 -16.60
N ASP A 198 -26.08 14.19 -16.00
CA ASP A 198 -26.12 12.84 -15.40
C ASP A 198 -26.59 12.91 -13.95
N GLU A 199 -27.80 12.47 -13.68
CA GLU A 199 -28.41 12.46 -12.34
C GLU A 199 -27.60 11.67 -11.31
N ARG A 200 -26.86 10.63 -11.74
CA ARG A 200 -25.96 9.87 -10.86
C ARG A 200 -24.76 10.71 -10.43
N LEU A 201 -24.21 11.46 -11.38
CA LEU A 201 -23.08 12.35 -11.08
C LEU A 201 -23.55 13.52 -10.19
N LYS A 202 -24.73 14.09 -10.44
CA LYS A 202 -25.34 15.08 -9.53
C LYS A 202 -25.46 14.55 -8.12
N LEU A 203 -26.00 13.34 -7.97
CA LEU A 203 -26.14 12.69 -6.65
C LEU A 203 -24.76 12.45 -6.00
N CYS A 204 -23.75 12.01 -6.78
CA CYS A 204 -22.38 11.85 -6.29
C CYS A 204 -21.80 13.17 -5.78
N LEU A 205 -21.96 14.27 -6.53
CA LEU A 205 -21.49 15.59 -6.14
C LEU A 205 -22.17 16.06 -4.86
N ASN A 206 -23.50 15.94 -4.79
CA ASN A 206 -24.26 16.29 -3.59
C ASN A 206 -23.82 15.49 -2.35
N LEU A 207 -23.68 14.18 -2.45
CA LEU A 207 -23.23 13.33 -1.35
C LEU A 207 -21.77 13.60 -0.96
N ALA A 208 -20.89 13.76 -1.94
CA ALA A 208 -19.47 14.03 -1.68
C ALA A 208 -19.29 15.34 -0.92
N PHE A 209 -20.05 16.38 -1.31
CA PHE A 209 -19.94 17.71 -0.73
C PHE A 209 -20.65 17.81 0.62
N SER A 210 -21.92 17.38 0.69
CA SER A 210 -22.72 17.46 1.93
C SER A 210 -22.19 16.56 3.05
N CYS A 211 -21.69 15.38 2.69
CA CYS A 211 -21.28 14.36 3.65
C CYS A 211 -19.76 14.21 3.77
N SER A 212 -18.98 14.98 3.01
CA SER A 212 -17.50 14.90 2.98
C SER A 212 -16.99 13.45 2.80
N LEU A 213 -17.64 12.69 1.91
CA LEU A 213 -17.30 11.30 1.65
C LEU A 213 -16.03 11.17 0.81
N ARG A 214 -15.17 10.23 1.18
CA ARG A 214 -14.10 9.82 0.28
C ARG A 214 -14.68 9.04 -0.89
N ILE A 215 -14.05 9.11 -2.07
CA ILE A 215 -14.56 8.45 -3.29
C ILE A 215 -14.83 6.94 -3.07
N GLY A 216 -14.00 6.25 -2.33
CA GLY A 216 -14.23 4.83 -2.01
C GLY A 216 -15.41 4.59 -1.07
N GLU A 217 -15.67 5.49 -0.14
CA GLU A 217 -16.82 5.46 0.77
C GLU A 217 -18.10 5.75 0.02
N LEU A 218 -18.10 6.78 -0.83
CA LEU A 218 -19.22 7.16 -1.69
C LEU A 218 -19.63 6.00 -2.62
N LEU A 219 -18.66 5.43 -3.34
CA LEU A 219 -18.92 4.32 -4.26
C LEU A 219 -19.22 2.99 -3.55
N GLY A 220 -18.81 2.86 -2.29
CA GLY A 220 -19.05 1.69 -1.45
C GLY A 220 -20.29 1.80 -0.57
N LEU A 221 -21.05 2.88 -0.67
CA LEU A 221 -22.29 3.06 0.07
C LEU A 221 -23.34 2.06 -0.43
N THR A 222 -23.96 1.34 0.50
CA THR A 222 -24.98 0.31 0.23
C THR A 222 -26.31 0.72 0.88
N TRP A 223 -27.42 0.28 0.32
CA TRP A 223 -28.76 0.68 0.79
C TRP A 223 -29.05 0.26 2.25
N ASP A 224 -28.43 -0.81 2.73
CA ASP A 224 -28.50 -1.22 4.15
C ASP A 224 -27.83 -0.24 5.13
N CYS A 225 -27.08 0.73 4.58
CA CYS A 225 -26.42 1.78 5.34
C CYS A 225 -27.08 3.16 5.20
N VAL A 226 -28.26 3.23 4.60
CA VAL A 226 -28.98 4.49 4.29
C VAL A 226 -30.37 4.44 4.95
N ASP A 227 -30.62 5.37 5.84
CA ASP A 227 -31.95 5.60 6.42
C ASP A 227 -32.53 6.89 5.82
N ILE A 228 -33.48 6.70 4.92
CA ILE A 228 -34.27 7.76 4.24
C ILE A 228 -35.76 7.43 4.35
N SER A 229 -36.19 6.87 5.49
CA SER A 229 -37.61 6.68 5.79
C SER A 229 -38.34 8.03 5.85
N GLU A 230 -39.60 8.05 5.50
CA GLU A 230 -40.41 9.27 5.53
C GLU A 230 -40.37 9.94 6.91
N GLU A 231 -40.45 9.12 7.98
CA GLU A 231 -40.34 9.58 9.35
C GLU A 231 -38.96 10.23 9.62
N SER A 232 -37.88 9.57 9.20
CA SER A 232 -36.51 10.10 9.39
C SER A 232 -36.29 11.39 8.62
N ILE A 233 -36.85 11.53 7.41
CA ILE A 233 -36.76 12.76 6.63
C ILE A 233 -37.58 13.87 7.30
N ALA A 234 -38.83 13.57 7.72
CA ALA A 234 -39.71 14.55 8.36
C ALA A 234 -39.12 15.07 9.68
N THR A 235 -38.46 14.20 10.46
CA THR A 235 -37.84 14.57 11.75
C THR A 235 -36.42 15.07 11.65
N GLY A 236 -35.85 15.18 10.44
CA GLY A 236 -34.44 15.59 10.23
C GLY A 236 -33.40 14.56 10.72
N LYS A 237 -33.79 13.30 10.85
CA LYS A 237 -32.93 12.19 11.32
C LYS A 237 -32.45 11.28 10.19
N ALA A 238 -32.81 11.59 8.93
CA ALA A 238 -32.30 10.87 7.77
C ALA A 238 -30.75 10.83 7.79
N HIS A 239 -30.16 9.67 7.56
CA HIS A 239 -28.71 9.52 7.73
C HIS A 239 -28.11 8.39 6.89
N ILE A 240 -26.81 8.44 6.74
CA ILE A 240 -25.99 7.35 6.20
C ILE A 240 -25.00 6.84 7.25
N VAL A 241 -24.66 5.57 7.19
CA VAL A 241 -23.59 4.96 8.00
C VAL A 241 -22.44 4.57 7.08
N VAL A 242 -21.31 5.25 7.23
CA VAL A 242 -20.09 4.93 6.49
C VAL A 242 -19.35 3.80 7.20
N ASN A 243 -19.50 2.58 6.71
CA ASN A 243 -18.88 1.38 7.28
C ASN A 243 -18.26 0.45 6.21
N LYS A 244 -18.31 0.85 4.95
CA LYS A 244 -17.81 0.11 3.79
C LYS A 244 -17.12 1.07 2.82
N GLN A 245 -16.24 0.53 1.98
CA GLN A 245 -15.61 1.26 0.88
C GLN A 245 -15.40 0.34 -0.31
N LEU A 246 -15.62 0.87 -1.50
CA LEU A 246 -15.33 0.21 -2.76
C LEU A 246 -13.88 0.51 -3.17
N GLN A 247 -13.13 -0.51 -3.58
CA GLN A 247 -11.74 -0.36 -3.97
C GLN A 247 -11.37 -1.32 -5.10
N ARG A 248 -10.61 -0.85 -6.08
CA ARG A 248 -9.97 -1.71 -7.07
C ARG A 248 -8.62 -2.16 -6.53
N VAL A 249 -8.37 -3.47 -6.55
CA VAL A 249 -7.16 -4.08 -6.01
C VAL A 249 -6.54 -5.04 -7.01
N ASN A 250 -5.23 -5.28 -6.89
CA ASN A 250 -4.54 -6.31 -7.65
C ASN A 250 -4.85 -7.69 -7.04
N LYS A 251 -5.22 -8.68 -7.88
CA LYS A 251 -5.58 -10.03 -7.45
C LYS A 251 -4.47 -10.72 -6.67
N ARG A 252 -3.23 -10.71 -7.21
CA ARG A 252 -2.07 -11.32 -6.53
C ARG A 252 -1.80 -10.68 -5.16
N SER A 253 -2.02 -9.36 -5.04
CA SER A 253 -1.84 -8.67 -3.76
C SER A 253 -2.96 -8.99 -2.78
N MET A 254 -4.17 -9.22 -3.27
CA MET A 254 -5.31 -9.66 -2.46
C MET A 254 -5.06 -11.07 -1.90
N GLU A 255 -4.62 -12.00 -2.74
CA GLU A 255 -4.24 -13.36 -2.35
C GLU A 255 -3.08 -13.36 -1.34
N ALA A 256 -2.03 -12.58 -1.60
CA ALA A 256 -0.85 -12.49 -0.74
C ALA A 256 -1.14 -11.92 0.66
N THR A 257 -2.24 -11.18 0.83
CA THR A 257 -2.68 -10.59 2.11
C THR A 257 -3.92 -11.28 2.69
N ASP A 258 -4.19 -12.52 2.27
CA ASP A 258 -5.29 -13.38 2.72
C ASP A 258 -6.67 -12.70 2.64
N SER A 259 -6.86 -11.84 1.62
CA SER A 259 -8.12 -11.11 1.37
C SER A 259 -8.66 -10.35 2.60
N LYS A 260 -7.78 -9.87 3.46
CA LYS A 260 -8.10 -9.21 4.72
C LYS A 260 -9.09 -8.07 4.53
N ASP A 261 -10.11 -8.03 5.38
CA ASP A 261 -11.17 -7.01 5.41
C ASP A 261 -12.09 -6.97 4.16
N VAL A 262 -11.97 -7.91 3.22
CA VAL A 262 -12.85 -8.01 2.05
C VAL A 262 -14.20 -8.57 2.47
N LEU A 263 -15.28 -7.85 2.12
CA LEU A 263 -16.66 -8.25 2.39
C LEU A 263 -17.26 -8.96 1.16
N THR A 264 -17.03 -8.38 -0.01
CA THR A 264 -17.58 -8.89 -1.28
C THR A 264 -16.61 -8.59 -2.41
N THR A 265 -16.50 -9.53 -3.34
CA THR A 265 -15.75 -9.37 -4.58
C THR A 265 -16.76 -9.28 -5.73
N PHE A 266 -16.65 -8.23 -6.54
CA PHE A 266 -17.52 -8.07 -7.69
C PHE A 266 -16.99 -8.84 -8.91
N PRO A 267 -17.89 -9.41 -9.74
CA PRO A 267 -17.49 -10.12 -10.93
C PRO A 267 -16.73 -9.22 -11.91
N GLU A 268 -15.84 -9.83 -12.67
CA GLU A 268 -15.03 -9.09 -13.66
C GLU A 268 -15.87 -8.74 -14.89
N ILE A 269 -15.63 -7.53 -15.39
CA ILE A 269 -16.21 -7.06 -16.64
C ILE A 269 -15.12 -7.15 -17.71
N GLY A 270 -15.29 -8.04 -18.67
CA GLY A 270 -14.39 -8.21 -19.80
C GLY A 270 -13.23 -9.18 -19.56
N LEU A 271 -12.32 -9.26 -20.55
CA LEU A 271 -11.18 -10.17 -20.58
C LEU A 271 -10.24 -9.97 -19.38
N GLN A 272 -9.73 -11.09 -18.87
CA GLN A 272 -8.80 -11.26 -17.75
C GLN A 272 -8.02 -10.00 -17.30
N ASN A 273 -8.56 -9.30 -16.32
CA ASN A 273 -7.86 -8.20 -15.68
C ASN A 273 -7.06 -8.68 -14.46
N ASN A 274 -5.85 -8.15 -14.29
CA ASN A 274 -5.04 -8.40 -13.10
C ASN A 274 -5.60 -7.74 -11.82
N THR A 275 -6.73 -7.01 -11.94
CA THR A 275 -7.37 -6.27 -10.84
C THR A 275 -8.83 -6.66 -10.72
N VAL A 276 -9.33 -6.60 -9.50
CA VAL A 276 -10.72 -6.89 -9.14
C VAL A 276 -11.28 -5.76 -8.28
N LEU A 277 -12.59 -5.55 -8.38
CA LEU A 277 -13.31 -4.59 -7.56
C LEU A 277 -13.82 -5.31 -6.31
N ILE A 278 -13.55 -4.74 -5.15
CA ILE A 278 -13.95 -5.30 -3.85
C ILE A 278 -14.69 -4.27 -3.01
N LEU A 279 -15.67 -4.73 -2.26
CA LEU A 279 -16.24 -4.01 -1.14
C LEU A 279 -15.50 -4.48 0.14
N LYS A 280 -15.01 -3.56 0.93
CA LYS A 280 -14.22 -3.87 2.12
C LYS A 280 -14.56 -2.97 3.31
N LYS A 281 -14.18 -3.41 4.50
CA LYS A 281 -14.27 -2.59 5.71
C LYS A 281 -13.31 -1.41 5.65
N PRO A 282 -13.60 -0.27 6.31
CA PRO A 282 -12.65 0.83 6.47
C PRO A 282 -11.39 0.37 7.21
N LYS A 283 -10.28 1.06 6.93
CA LYS A 283 -8.97 0.74 7.52
C LYS A 283 -8.93 0.88 9.05
N THR A 284 -9.69 1.83 9.60
CA THR A 284 -9.71 2.13 11.03
C THR A 284 -11.15 2.18 11.54
N ARG A 285 -11.34 1.82 12.81
CA ARG A 285 -12.64 1.92 13.50
C ARG A 285 -13.16 3.36 13.51
N ALA A 286 -12.29 4.35 13.65
CA ALA A 286 -12.64 5.77 13.62
C ALA A 286 -13.18 6.26 12.26
N SER A 287 -12.98 5.47 11.19
CA SER A 287 -13.58 5.78 9.88
C SER A 287 -15.06 5.41 9.80
N ILE A 288 -15.55 4.57 10.72
CA ILE A 288 -16.96 4.20 10.81
C ILE A 288 -17.70 5.34 11.50
N ARG A 289 -18.66 5.93 10.79
CA ARG A 289 -19.39 7.11 11.29
C ARG A 289 -20.79 7.18 10.71
N LYS A 290 -21.69 7.77 11.48
CA LYS A 290 -23.03 8.18 11.07
C LYS A 290 -22.96 9.64 10.62
N ILE A 291 -23.59 9.96 9.50
CA ILE A 291 -23.70 11.33 8.96
C ILE A 291 -25.17 11.60 8.69
N PHE A 292 -25.71 12.65 9.30
CA PHE A 292 -27.07 13.11 9.03
C PHE A 292 -27.11 13.83 7.68
N LEU A 293 -28.19 13.60 6.95
CA LEU A 293 -28.38 14.12 5.60
C LEU A 293 -29.19 15.44 5.64
N PRO A 294 -28.80 16.45 4.87
CA PRO A 294 -29.70 17.53 4.53
C PRO A 294 -30.98 16.99 3.88
N LYS A 295 -32.11 17.60 4.17
CA LYS A 295 -33.42 17.18 3.65
C LYS A 295 -33.45 17.01 2.13
N THR A 296 -32.88 17.97 1.41
CA THR A 296 -32.79 17.94 -0.06
C THR A 296 -31.98 16.73 -0.59
N VAL A 297 -30.90 16.35 0.12
CA VAL A 297 -30.08 15.20 -0.25
C VAL A 297 -30.82 13.89 0.04
N ALA A 298 -31.54 13.81 1.15
CA ALA A 298 -32.37 12.65 1.48
C ALA A 298 -33.50 12.45 0.45
N GLU A 299 -34.18 13.53 0.05
CA GLU A 299 -35.22 13.49 -0.97
C GLU A 299 -34.66 13.06 -2.35
N ASN A 300 -33.48 13.55 -2.73
CA ASN A 300 -32.79 13.10 -3.96
C ASN A 300 -32.42 11.61 -3.90
N LEU A 301 -31.97 11.12 -2.75
CA LEU A 301 -31.69 9.69 -2.56
C LEU A 301 -32.98 8.85 -2.66
N THR A 302 -34.11 9.34 -2.16
CA THR A 302 -35.41 8.64 -2.27
C THR A 302 -35.83 8.50 -3.72
N LYS A 303 -35.77 9.60 -4.51
CA LYS A 303 -36.03 9.57 -5.96
C LYS A 303 -35.13 8.57 -6.68
N TRP A 304 -33.83 8.65 -6.40
CA TRP A 304 -32.85 7.75 -7.00
C TRP A 304 -33.10 6.27 -6.64
N LYS A 305 -33.50 5.99 -5.40
CA LYS A 305 -33.84 4.63 -4.97
C LYS A 305 -35.03 4.08 -5.78
N MET A 306 -36.08 4.86 -5.93
CA MET A 306 -37.26 4.46 -6.72
C MET A 306 -36.90 4.12 -8.16
N GLU A 307 -36.07 4.95 -8.81
CA GLU A 307 -35.59 4.71 -10.18
C GLU A 307 -34.73 3.44 -10.26
N GLN A 308 -33.87 3.24 -9.27
CA GLN A 308 -33.00 2.07 -9.22
C GLN A 308 -33.81 0.78 -8.96
N ASP A 309 -34.77 0.81 -8.06
CA ASP A 309 -35.65 -0.33 -7.74
C ASP A 309 -36.47 -0.72 -8.99
N PHE A 310 -37.07 0.24 -9.69
CA PHE A 310 -37.76 0.02 -10.96
C PHE A 310 -36.86 -0.64 -12.02
N LEU A 311 -35.62 -0.17 -12.17
CA LEU A 311 -34.65 -0.75 -13.11
C LEU A 311 -34.20 -2.15 -12.68
N CYS A 312 -34.07 -2.40 -11.37
CA CYS A 312 -33.72 -3.71 -10.84
C CYS A 312 -34.82 -4.75 -11.06
N GLU A 313 -36.07 -4.40 -10.82
CA GLU A 313 -37.24 -5.25 -11.08
C GLU A 313 -37.34 -5.61 -12.58
N LYS A 314 -37.26 -4.61 -13.44
CA LYS A 314 -37.30 -4.82 -14.91
C LYS A 314 -36.21 -5.75 -15.41
N ARG A 315 -35.05 -5.77 -14.76
CA ARG A 315 -33.86 -6.54 -15.17
C ARG A 315 -33.62 -7.79 -14.32
N LYS A 316 -34.44 -8.06 -13.31
CA LYS A 316 -34.27 -9.17 -12.35
C LYS A 316 -32.87 -9.20 -11.70
N ILE A 317 -32.36 -8.02 -11.29
CA ILE A 317 -31.01 -7.88 -10.73
C ILE A 317 -31.14 -7.32 -9.31
N ASN A 318 -30.42 -7.91 -8.36
CA ASN A 318 -30.28 -7.33 -7.02
C ASN A 318 -28.94 -6.59 -6.91
N LEU A 319 -29.00 -5.29 -6.60
CA LEU A 319 -27.84 -4.43 -6.50
C LEU A 319 -27.80 -3.70 -5.16
N PRO A 320 -26.83 -4.04 -4.31
CA PRO A 320 -26.74 -3.43 -2.98
C PRO A 320 -26.20 -2.00 -2.98
N LEU A 321 -25.46 -1.58 -4.04
CA LEU A 321 -24.78 -0.29 -4.09
C LEU A 321 -25.73 0.85 -4.46
N VAL A 322 -25.68 1.97 -3.70
CA VAL A 322 -26.43 3.19 -3.95
C VAL A 322 -26.01 3.83 -5.29
N ILE A 323 -24.71 3.94 -5.51
CA ILE A 323 -24.15 4.52 -6.73
C ILE A 323 -23.66 3.39 -7.64
N ARG A 324 -24.24 3.34 -8.84
CA ARG A 324 -23.88 2.35 -9.87
C ARG A 324 -23.31 3.03 -11.09
N PHE A 325 -22.12 2.63 -11.51
CA PHE A 325 -21.58 3.01 -12.82
C PHE A 325 -21.73 1.85 -13.80
N PRO A 326 -22.23 2.11 -15.04
CA PRO A 326 -22.49 1.07 -16.05
C PRO A 326 -21.25 0.23 -16.40
N CYS A 327 -20.07 0.82 -16.31
CA CYS A 327 -18.79 0.17 -16.61
C CYS A 327 -18.36 -0.90 -15.60
N TYR A 328 -19.05 -1.05 -14.48
CA TYR A 328 -18.72 -2.04 -13.44
C TYR A 328 -19.58 -3.30 -13.47
N PHE A 329 -20.60 -3.36 -14.37
CA PHE A 329 -21.47 -4.52 -14.47
C PHE A 329 -21.55 -5.00 -15.92
N PRO A 330 -21.31 -6.28 -16.20
CA PRO A 330 -21.37 -6.78 -17.58
C PRO A 330 -22.78 -6.66 -18.15
N LYS A 331 -22.84 -6.40 -19.46
CA LYS A 331 -24.12 -6.41 -20.21
C LYS A 331 -24.88 -7.74 -20.05
N SER A 332 -24.17 -8.84 -19.75
CA SER A 332 -24.75 -10.17 -19.49
C SER A 332 -25.52 -10.29 -18.18
N MET A 333 -25.32 -9.38 -17.19
CA MET A 333 -26.20 -9.25 -16.03
C MET A 333 -27.41 -8.35 -16.32
N VAL A 334 -27.56 -7.94 -17.56
CA VAL A 334 -28.57 -7.03 -18.13
C VAL A 334 -29.48 -7.82 -19.08
N LYS A 335 -29.66 -9.15 -18.87
CA LYS A 335 -30.69 -9.91 -19.56
C LYS A 335 -31.96 -9.97 -18.74
#